data_070b4a25babd74f97676915d2f5fefad
#
_entry.id   070b4a25babd74f97676915d2f5fefad
#
_cell.length_a   1.000
_cell.length_b   1.000
_cell.length_c   1.000
_cell.angle_alpha   90.00
_cell.angle_beta   90.00
_cell.angle_gamma   90.00
#
_symmetry.space_group_name_H-M   'P 1'
#
loop_
_entity.id
_entity.type
_entity.pdbx_description
1 polymer ?
#
loop_
_entity_poly.entity_id
_entity_poly.type
_entity_poly.pdbx_seq_one_letter_code
_entity_poly.pdbx_strand_id
1 'polypeptide(L)'
;MKLSLKTMLLLLAFSIPTFANDTPFDWSGLERSKISLEAPLLIIKGSLGFLGCGYINTDTCNDTGEACAVVSGVKTHEEMLEATIESVSLEAMALGVKVGMEGTEAIELFR
;
A
#
# COMPACT_ATOMS: atom_id res chain seq x y z
N MET A 1 -6.77 6.69 -53.71
CA MET A 1 -6.85 6.73 -53.23
C MET A 1 -7.02 6.29 -52.35
N LYS A 2 -6.95 5.96 -52.49
CA LYS A 2 -7.15 5.72 -51.62
C LYS A 2 -6.66 5.38 -50.79
N LEU A 3 -6.11 5.48 -50.63
CA LEU A 3 -5.58 5.36 -49.78
C LEU A 3 -5.62 5.58 -48.83
N SER A 4 -5.70 5.99 -48.66
CA SER A 4 -5.66 6.35 -47.68
C SER A 4 -6.13 5.94 -46.73
N LEU A 5 -6.67 5.66 -46.83
CA LEU A 5 -7.17 5.23 -45.84
C LEU A 5 -6.62 4.36 -45.07
N LYS A 6 -6.28 3.87 -45.31
CA LYS A 6 -5.74 3.07 -44.62
C LYS A 6 -4.94 3.47 -43.73
N THR A 7 -4.60 4.03 -43.89
CA THR A 7 -3.79 4.55 -43.11
C THR A 7 -4.24 4.80 -41.93
N MET A 8 -4.99 4.91 -41.82
CA MET A 8 -5.35 5.13 -40.69
C MET A 8 -5.45 4.26 -39.85
N LEU A 9 -5.63 3.60 -40.09
CA LEU A 9 -5.80 2.83 -39.22
C LEU A 9 -4.83 2.53 -38.38
N LEU A 10 -4.10 2.55 -38.63
CA LEU A 10 -3.20 2.28 -37.93
C LEU A 10 -2.99 2.89 -36.83
N LEU A 11 -3.22 3.40 -36.79
CA LEU A 11 -3.05 4.00 -35.78
C LEU A 11 -3.50 3.74 -34.77
N LEU A 12 -3.98 3.56 -34.80
CA LEU A 12 -4.43 3.37 -33.77
C LEU A 12 -4.01 2.67 -32.98
N ALA A 13 -3.96 2.28 -33.33
CA ALA A 13 -3.70 1.54 -32.52
C ALA A 13 -2.79 1.73 -31.71
N PHE A 14 -2.43 1.83 -31.55
CA PHE A 14 -1.61 1.92 -30.75
C PHE A 14 -1.69 2.30 -29.71
N SER A 15 -2.19 2.45 -29.92
CA SER A 15 -2.37 2.74 -28.95
C SER A 15 -2.01 2.20 -28.04
N ILE A 16 -1.89 1.91 -27.75
CA ILE A 16 -1.62 1.36 -26.87
C ILE A 16 -1.15 1.56 -25.81
N PRO A 17 -1.18 1.96 -25.38
CA PRO A 17 -0.60 2.11 -24.30
C PRO A 17 -1.10 1.63 -23.14
N THR A 18 -1.15 1.31 -22.57
CA THR A 18 -1.52 0.55 -21.52
C THR A 18 -0.50 0.52 -20.45
N PHE A 19 0.05 1.65 -20.15
CA PHE A 19 1.15 1.68 -19.21
C PHE A 19 0.76 2.29 -17.90
N ALA A 20 -0.51 2.44 -17.65
CA ALA A 20 -0.96 2.99 -16.40
C ALA A 20 -0.50 2.16 -15.21
N ASN A 21 -0.27 0.85 -15.43
CA ASN A 21 0.14 -0.03 -14.35
C ASN A 21 1.52 0.27 -13.83
N ASP A 22 2.29 1.04 -14.57
CA ASP A 22 3.65 1.35 -14.18
C ASP A 22 3.74 2.59 -13.32
N THR A 23 2.63 3.19 -12.96
CA THR A 23 2.63 4.37 -12.11
C THR A 23 3.20 3.99 -10.75
N PRO A 24 4.25 4.67 -10.29
CA PRO A 24 4.81 4.36 -8.98
C PRO A 24 3.84 4.71 -7.88
N PHE A 25 3.98 4.02 -6.76
CA PHE A 25 3.16 4.29 -5.59
C PHE A 25 3.45 5.71 -5.10
N ASP A 26 2.40 6.42 -4.74
CA ASP A 26 2.52 7.80 -4.26
C ASP A 26 2.78 7.79 -2.75
N TRP A 27 3.99 8.12 -2.35
CA TRP A 27 4.41 8.14 -0.94
C TRP A 27 4.12 9.47 -0.27
N SER A 28 3.61 10.46 -0.98
CA SER A 28 3.41 11.79 -0.39
C SER A 28 2.44 11.71 0.78
N GLY A 29 2.74 12.43 1.83
CA GLY A 29 1.93 12.43 3.05
C GLY A 29 2.17 11.22 3.95
N LEU A 30 3.07 10.32 3.57
CA LEU A 30 3.39 9.14 4.36
C LEU A 30 4.81 9.24 4.90
N GLU A 31 4.99 8.73 6.11
CA GLU A 31 6.29 8.72 6.77
C GLU A 31 6.75 7.26 6.86
N ARG A 32 7.95 6.99 6.34
CA ARG A 32 8.52 5.64 6.37
C ARG A 32 9.63 5.59 7.40
N SER A 33 9.57 4.60 8.28
CA SER A 33 10.59 4.39 9.28
C SER A 33 11.16 2.98 9.15
N LYS A 34 12.48 2.86 9.35
CA LYS A 34 13.15 1.58 9.30
C LYS A 34 14.23 1.54 10.36
N ILE A 35 14.22 0.50 11.16
CA ILE A 35 15.29 0.22 12.11
C ILE A 35 15.85 -1.14 11.74
N SER A 36 17.17 -1.20 11.51
CA SER A 36 17.83 -2.44 11.10
C SER A 36 18.07 -3.30 12.32
N LEU A 37 17.32 -4.38 12.42
CA LEU A 37 17.45 -5.39 13.45
C LEU A 37 17.72 -6.71 12.75
N GLU A 38 17.62 -7.85 13.44
CA GLU A 38 17.74 -9.15 12.78
C GLU A 38 16.78 -9.24 11.60
N ALA A 39 15.52 -8.86 11.82
CA ALA A 39 14.61 -8.54 10.75
C ALA A 39 14.38 -7.03 10.84
N PRO A 40 14.20 -6.35 9.72
CA PRO A 40 14.01 -4.90 9.81
C PRO A 40 12.67 -4.55 10.47
N LEU A 41 12.70 -3.57 11.35
CA LEU A 41 11.47 -3.02 11.94
C LEU A 41 11.01 -1.92 11.00
N LEU A 42 9.83 -2.09 10.42
CA LEU A 42 9.34 -1.21 9.36
C LEU A 42 7.98 -0.64 9.74
N ILE A 43 7.81 0.65 9.50
CA ILE A 43 6.53 1.34 9.73
C ILE A 43 6.28 2.28 8.56
N ILE A 44 5.03 2.32 8.10
CA ILE A 44 4.54 3.33 7.17
C ILE A 44 3.40 4.05 7.87
N LYS A 45 3.60 5.33 8.16
CA LYS A 45 2.65 6.11 8.96
C LYS A 45 1.95 7.15 8.10
N GLY A 46 0.62 7.16 8.18
CA GLY A 46 -0.20 8.23 7.59
C GLY A 46 -0.72 9.16 8.68
N SER A 47 -1.62 10.05 8.33
CA SER A 47 -2.15 10.99 9.31
C SER A 47 -3.15 10.35 10.26
N LEU A 48 -3.80 9.26 9.85
CA LEU A 48 -4.85 8.63 10.64
C LEU A 48 -4.43 7.33 11.30
N GLY A 49 -3.30 6.74 10.91
CA GLY A 49 -2.87 5.47 11.47
C GLY A 49 -1.61 4.99 10.78
N PHE A 50 -1.18 3.77 11.10
CA PHE A 50 0.05 3.26 10.53
C PHE A 50 -0.03 1.76 10.22
N LEU A 51 0.78 1.36 9.25
CA LEU A 51 1.01 -0.04 8.91
C LEU A 51 2.36 -0.43 9.48
N GLY A 52 2.39 -1.50 10.26
CA GLY A 52 3.61 -1.98 10.89
C GLY A 52 3.93 -3.40 10.47
N CYS A 53 5.17 -3.79 10.72
CA CYS A 53 5.63 -5.16 10.47
C CYS A 53 5.34 -6.04 11.68
N GLY A 54 5.84 -7.29 11.64
CA GLY A 54 5.58 -8.27 12.69
C GLY A 54 6.08 -7.90 14.07
N TYR A 55 6.91 -6.85 14.20
CA TYR A 55 7.31 -6.36 15.52
C TYR A 55 6.18 -5.61 16.23
N ILE A 56 5.14 -5.21 15.52
CA ILE A 56 4.06 -4.40 16.06
C ILE A 56 2.94 -5.33 16.56
N ASN A 57 2.38 -4.99 17.71
CA ASN A 57 1.29 -5.76 18.32
C ASN A 57 0.03 -4.89 18.34
N THR A 58 -1.03 -5.36 17.70
CA THR A 58 -2.28 -4.60 17.64
C THR A 58 -2.92 -4.46 19.01
N ASP A 59 -2.63 -5.35 19.96
CA ASP A 59 -3.13 -5.18 21.33
C ASP A 59 -2.59 -3.90 21.95
N THR A 60 -1.31 -3.59 21.69
CA THR A 60 -0.72 -2.36 22.18
C THR A 60 -1.41 -1.14 21.53
N CYS A 61 -1.71 -1.23 20.24
CA CYS A 61 -2.44 -0.17 19.57
C CYS A 61 -3.82 0.03 20.21
N ASN A 62 -4.48 -1.06 20.58
CA ASN A 62 -5.78 -0.96 21.26
C ASN A 62 -5.65 -0.27 22.60
N ASP A 63 -4.57 -0.59 23.35
CA ASP A 63 -4.36 0.03 24.66
C ASP A 63 -4.09 1.53 24.54
N THR A 64 -3.42 1.95 23.47
CA THR A 64 -3.07 3.35 23.29
C THR A 64 -4.11 4.11 22.46
N GLY A 65 -5.08 3.42 21.89
CA GLY A 65 -6.09 4.07 21.06
C GLY A 65 -5.60 4.41 19.68
N GLU A 66 -4.61 3.69 19.17
CA GLU A 66 -4.06 3.98 17.84
C GLU A 66 -4.68 3.09 16.77
N ALA A 67 -4.78 3.65 15.57
CA ALA A 67 -5.19 2.87 14.41
C ALA A 67 -3.93 2.25 13.81
N CYS A 68 -3.84 0.92 13.86
CA CYS A 68 -2.71 0.24 13.23
C CYS A 68 -3.15 -1.09 12.64
N ALA A 69 -2.37 -1.54 11.66
CA ALA A 69 -2.52 -2.85 11.04
C ALA A 69 -1.13 -3.45 10.88
N VAL A 70 -1.06 -4.77 10.80
CA VAL A 70 0.21 -5.48 10.79
C VAL A 70 0.28 -6.41 9.59
N VAL A 71 1.43 -6.37 8.91
CA VAL A 71 1.84 -7.37 7.92
C VAL A 71 3.15 -7.96 8.42
N SER A 72 3.47 -9.20 8.04
CA SER A 72 4.70 -9.82 8.50
C SER A 72 5.46 -10.45 7.35
N GLY A 73 6.70 -10.85 7.62
CA GLY A 73 7.55 -11.48 6.61
C GLY A 73 8.08 -10.51 5.58
N VAL A 74 8.02 -9.22 5.85
CA VAL A 74 8.42 -8.18 4.89
C VAL A 74 9.80 -7.64 5.26
N LYS A 75 10.57 -7.22 4.25
CA LYS A 75 11.91 -6.70 4.44
C LYS A 75 12.08 -5.29 3.91
N THR A 76 11.08 -4.76 3.20
CA THR A 76 11.11 -3.41 2.65
C THR A 76 9.74 -2.79 2.79
N HIS A 77 9.68 -1.46 2.71
CA HIS A 77 8.40 -0.77 2.72
C HIS A 77 7.58 -1.14 1.49
N GLU A 78 8.25 -1.39 0.35
CA GLU A 78 7.55 -1.78 -0.86
C GLU A 78 6.87 -3.13 -0.68
N GLU A 79 7.53 -4.06 0.01
CA GLU A 79 6.92 -5.37 0.27
C GLU A 79 5.71 -5.26 1.17
N MET A 80 5.71 -4.27 2.07
CA MET A 80 4.56 -4.05 2.94
C MET A 80 3.30 -3.69 2.15
N LEU A 81 3.49 -2.99 1.03
CA LEU A 81 2.36 -2.59 0.19
C LEU A 81 1.63 -3.78 -0.40
N GLU A 82 2.36 -4.86 -0.68
CA GLU A 82 1.80 -6.03 -1.34
C GLU A 82 1.41 -7.13 -0.35
N ALA A 83 1.79 -6.97 0.91
CA ALA A 83 1.54 -8.00 1.91
C ALA A 83 0.08 -7.96 2.37
N THR A 84 -0.37 -9.08 2.89
CA THR A 84 -1.74 -9.22 3.38
C THR A 84 -1.81 -8.82 4.84
N ILE A 85 -2.79 -8.01 5.19
CA ILE A 85 -3.02 -7.56 6.56
C ILE A 85 -3.40 -8.78 7.43
N GLU A 86 -2.68 -8.97 8.53
CA GLU A 86 -2.88 -10.11 9.42
C GLU A 86 -3.63 -9.73 10.68
N SER A 87 -3.47 -8.52 11.17
CA SER A 87 -4.19 -8.06 12.35
C SER A 87 -4.44 -6.57 12.26
N VAL A 88 -5.47 -6.12 12.96
CA VAL A 88 -6.01 -4.77 12.83
C VAL A 88 -6.49 -4.32 14.20
N SER A 89 -6.13 -3.11 14.61
CA SER A 89 -6.63 -2.55 15.86
C SER A 89 -8.07 -2.08 15.70
N LEU A 90 -8.72 -1.83 16.82
CA LEU A 90 -10.12 -1.39 16.81
C LEU A 90 -10.27 -0.05 16.09
N GLU A 91 -9.34 0.87 16.34
CA GLU A 91 -9.39 2.17 15.66
C GLU A 91 -9.19 2.04 14.16
N ALA A 92 -8.31 1.11 13.74
CA ALA A 92 -8.12 0.87 12.32
C ALA A 92 -9.37 0.26 11.68
N MET A 93 -10.05 -0.62 12.41
CA MET A 93 -11.32 -1.19 11.93
C MET A 93 -12.34 -0.09 11.72
N ALA A 94 -12.38 0.89 12.60
CA ALA A 94 -13.29 2.02 12.46
C ALA A 94 -13.01 2.84 11.20
N LEU A 95 -11.78 2.81 10.71
CA LEU A 95 -11.41 3.47 9.45
C LEU A 95 -11.72 2.62 8.23
N GLY A 96 -12.14 1.37 8.43
CA GLY A 96 -12.46 0.46 7.33
C GLY A 96 -11.35 -0.53 7.00
N VAL A 97 -10.28 -0.58 7.80
CA VAL A 97 -9.19 -1.52 7.55
C VAL A 97 -9.63 -2.91 8.03
N LYS A 98 -9.33 -3.94 7.24
CA LYS A 98 -9.76 -5.31 7.53
C LYS A 98 -8.62 -6.28 7.34
N VAL A 99 -8.63 -7.34 8.14
CA VAL A 99 -7.75 -8.48 7.93
C VAL A 99 -8.02 -9.03 6.53
N GLY A 100 -6.98 -9.36 5.80
CA GLY A 100 -7.08 -9.88 4.46
C GLY A 100 -6.88 -8.85 3.37
N MET A 101 -6.93 -7.55 3.70
CA MET A 101 -6.61 -6.48 2.74
C MET A 101 -5.15 -6.51 2.37
N GLU A 102 -4.83 -5.93 1.23
CA GLU A 102 -3.43 -5.64 0.92
C GLU A 102 -2.97 -4.40 1.67
N GLY A 103 -1.67 -4.33 1.93
CA GLY A 103 -1.09 -3.18 2.61
C GLY A 103 -1.42 -1.86 1.93
N THR A 104 -1.41 -1.84 0.60
CA THR A 104 -1.74 -0.62 -0.15
C THR A 104 -3.13 -0.11 0.21
N GLU A 105 -4.11 -1.02 0.30
CA GLU A 105 -5.48 -0.63 0.64
C GLU A 105 -5.56 -0.03 2.03
N ALA A 106 -4.87 -0.65 2.99
CA ALA A 106 -4.85 -0.15 4.36
C ALA A 106 -4.21 1.22 4.43
N ILE A 107 -3.10 1.41 3.72
CA ILE A 107 -2.39 2.69 3.74
C ILE A 107 -3.26 3.82 3.20
N GLU A 108 -4.06 3.55 2.16
CA GLU A 108 -4.95 4.60 1.65
C GLU A 108 -5.96 5.04 2.71
N LEU A 109 -6.36 4.12 3.59
CA LEU A 109 -7.27 4.47 4.67
C LEU A 109 -6.58 5.18 5.83
N PHE A 110 -5.27 4.97 6.00
CA PHE A 110 -4.48 5.65 7.02
C PHE A 110 -3.96 7.01 6.57
N ARG A 111 -3.97 7.27 5.28
CA ARG A 111 -3.42 8.49 4.71
C ARG A 111 -4.21 9.72 5.17
#